data_ad2ba5120dfcc28912456e01cc447a93
#
_entry.id   ad2ba5120dfcc28912456e01cc447a93
#
_cell.length_a   1.000
_cell.length_b   1.000
_cell.length_c   1.000
_cell.angle_alpha   90.00
_cell.angle_beta   90.00
_cell.angle_gamma   90.00
#
_symmetry.space_group_name_H-M   'P 1'
#
loop_
_entity.id
_entity.type
_entity.pdbx_description
1 polymer ?
#
loop_
_entity_poly.entity_id
_entity_poly.type
_entity_poly.pdbx_seq_one_letter_code
_entity_poly.pdbx_strand_id
1 'polypeptide(L)'
;MKKMLAIISICACCLMHGKPAASDMGNFDAHHWQLRLRAIDVAPQESSSGSIAGEATADSSVVPELDISYFFNDNISAELILATSRHDMGWQPGGLDLGHVWVLPPTLTAQYHFTPGNSLSPYVGAGLNYTFFYNVDPGAYSSVKYDDGFGYALQAGVDYKLDIHWMLNADVKKIFLNTDVNVNGGAVTADVDLDPWVIGLGIGYRF
;
A
#
# COMPACT_ATOMS: atom_id res chain seq x y z
N MET A 1 -4.46 3.73 19.88
CA MET A 1 -5.75 3.05 19.66
C MET A 1 -7.01 3.94 19.61
N LYS A 2 -6.98 5.23 19.94
CA LYS A 2 -8.22 6.09 19.94
C LYS A 2 -8.37 7.02 18.72
N LYS A 3 -7.39 7.10 17.80
CA LYS A 3 -7.43 8.01 16.64
C LYS A 3 -7.84 7.35 15.30
N MET A 4 -7.88 6.03 15.24
CA MET A 4 -8.21 5.28 14.01
C MET A 4 -9.72 5.10 13.75
N LEU A 5 -10.57 5.37 14.74
CA LEU A 5 -12.03 5.17 14.60
C LEU A 5 -12.77 6.34 13.92
N ALA A 6 -12.12 7.49 13.72
CA ALA A 6 -12.79 8.69 13.20
C ALA A 6 -12.86 8.77 11.66
N ILE A 7 -12.03 8.03 10.94
CA ILE A 7 -11.94 8.12 9.47
C ILE A 7 -12.94 7.19 8.77
N ILE A 8 -13.34 6.09 9.41
CA ILE A 8 -14.28 5.11 8.82
C ILE A 8 -15.73 5.61 8.80
N SER A 9 -16.07 6.62 9.62
CA SER A 9 -17.47 7.08 9.75
C SER A 9 -17.95 8.02 8.64
N ILE A 10 -17.07 8.56 7.79
CA ILE A 10 -17.45 9.54 6.75
C ILE A 10 -17.83 8.87 5.43
N CYS A 11 -17.43 7.64 5.19
CA CYS A 11 -17.71 6.95 3.92
C CYS A 11 -19.11 6.29 3.85
N ALA A 12 -19.80 6.11 4.98
CA ALA A 12 -21.09 5.40 5.01
C ALA A 12 -22.33 6.27 4.71
N CYS A 13 -22.19 7.60 4.67
CA CYS A 13 -23.36 8.51 4.56
C CYS A 13 -23.72 8.94 3.13
N CYS A 14 -22.89 8.62 2.12
CA CYS A 14 -23.14 9.01 0.71
C CYS A 14 -23.84 7.92 -0.14
N LEU A 15 -24.26 6.80 0.43
CA LEU A 15 -24.84 5.67 -0.31
C LEU A 15 -26.35 5.73 -0.53
N MET A 16 -27.03 6.80 -0.14
CA MET A 16 -28.47 6.91 -0.39
C MET A 16 -28.81 8.21 -1.12
N HIS A 17 -29.40 8.02 -2.32
CA HIS A 17 -30.15 8.91 -3.19
C HIS A 17 -29.42 9.41 -4.43
N GLY A 18 -29.85 8.83 -5.53
CA GLY A 18 -29.69 9.30 -6.90
C GLY A 18 -29.21 8.17 -7.80
N LYS A 19 -30.12 7.54 -8.55
CA LYS A 19 -29.70 6.87 -9.78
C LYS A 19 -29.09 7.95 -10.67
N PRO A 20 -27.80 7.95 -10.99
CA PRO A 20 -27.34 8.69 -12.14
C PRO A 20 -28.09 8.09 -13.33
N ALA A 21 -28.67 8.93 -14.17
CA ALA A 21 -29.15 8.50 -15.46
C ALA A 21 -28.02 7.67 -16.09
N ALA A 22 -28.34 6.49 -16.61
CA ALA A 22 -27.43 5.72 -17.41
C ALA A 22 -27.16 6.53 -18.68
N SER A 23 -26.24 7.49 -18.58
CA SER A 23 -25.61 8.07 -19.74
C SER A 23 -24.74 6.96 -20.31
N ASP A 24 -24.87 6.72 -21.59
CA ASP A 24 -24.06 5.84 -22.44
C ASP A 24 -22.57 6.13 -22.15
N MET A 25 -22.04 5.53 -21.09
CA MET A 25 -20.63 5.61 -20.74
C MET A 25 -19.97 4.64 -21.72
N GLY A 26 -19.25 5.22 -22.70
CA GLY A 26 -18.65 4.53 -23.81
C GLY A 26 -17.99 3.21 -23.42
N ASN A 27 -18.07 2.27 -24.30
CA ASN A 27 -17.53 0.93 -24.13
C ASN A 27 -16.02 1.02 -23.84
N PHE A 28 -15.58 0.56 -22.67
CA PHE A 28 -14.16 0.57 -22.25
C PHE A 28 -13.31 -0.48 -23.02
N ASP A 29 -13.91 -1.22 -23.93
CA ASP A 29 -13.29 -2.35 -24.68
C ASP A 29 -12.02 -1.96 -25.46
N ALA A 30 -11.75 -0.68 -25.68
CA ALA A 30 -10.59 -0.20 -26.41
C ALA A 30 -9.43 0.27 -25.52
N HIS A 31 -9.65 0.43 -24.19
CA HIS A 31 -8.70 1.07 -23.29
C HIS A 31 -8.09 0.04 -22.34
N HIS A 32 -6.90 -0.45 -22.68
CA HIS A 32 -6.21 -1.49 -21.90
C HIS A 32 -5.32 -0.95 -20.80
N TRP A 33 -4.84 0.29 -20.92
CA TRP A 33 -3.92 0.86 -19.94
C TRP A 33 -4.61 1.87 -19.03
N GLN A 34 -4.25 1.84 -17.76
CA GLN A 34 -4.71 2.78 -16.76
C GLN A 34 -3.54 3.20 -15.88
N LEU A 35 -3.43 4.50 -15.63
CA LEU A 35 -2.51 5.07 -14.64
C LEU A 35 -3.32 5.61 -13.47
N ARG A 36 -2.84 5.39 -12.25
CA ARG A 36 -3.38 6.03 -11.04
C ARG A 36 -2.27 6.74 -10.29
N LEU A 37 -2.59 7.91 -9.77
CA LEU A 37 -1.77 8.64 -8.81
C LEU A 37 -2.55 8.75 -7.52
N ARG A 38 -2.01 8.23 -6.44
CA ARG A 38 -2.64 8.19 -5.12
C ARG A 38 -1.77 8.90 -4.08
N ALA A 39 -2.40 9.49 -3.07
CA ALA A 39 -1.76 9.75 -1.79
C ALA A 39 -2.11 8.57 -0.88
N ILE A 40 -1.11 7.91 -0.35
CA ILE A 40 -1.27 6.74 0.51
C ILE A 40 -0.73 7.01 1.90
N ASP A 41 -1.41 6.46 2.91
CA ASP A 41 -0.92 6.36 4.29
C ASP A 41 -0.45 4.92 4.51
N VAL A 42 0.85 4.77 4.76
CA VAL A 42 1.50 3.49 5.07
C VAL A 42 1.61 3.38 6.59
N ALA A 43 0.81 2.50 7.18
CA ALA A 43 0.75 2.26 8.62
C ALA A 43 1.29 0.85 8.94
N PRO A 44 2.57 0.71 9.32
CA PRO A 44 3.14 -0.55 9.73
C PRO A 44 2.42 -1.16 10.94
N GLN A 45 2.38 -2.50 10.98
CA GLN A 45 1.93 -3.30 12.13
C GLN A 45 3.05 -4.26 12.49
N GLU A 46 4.00 -3.76 13.25
CA GLU A 46 5.20 -4.51 13.57
C GLU A 46 4.92 -5.60 14.60
N SER A 47 5.54 -6.76 14.37
CA SER A 47 5.85 -7.73 15.39
C SER A 47 7.27 -8.21 15.17
N SER A 48 8.02 -8.43 16.22
CA SER A 48 9.42 -8.81 16.10
C SER A 48 9.81 -9.87 17.10
N SER A 49 10.69 -10.77 16.67
CA SER A 49 11.39 -11.72 17.54
C SER A 49 12.88 -11.56 17.32
N GLY A 50 13.65 -11.46 18.40
CA GLY A 50 15.08 -11.18 18.26
C GLY A 50 15.92 -11.67 19.42
N SER A 51 17.22 -11.44 19.31
CA SER A 51 18.22 -11.80 20.32
C SER A 51 18.12 -10.97 21.61
N ILE A 52 17.37 -9.87 21.59
CA ILE A 52 17.08 -9.02 22.75
C ILE A 52 15.57 -8.90 22.96
N ALA A 53 15.15 -8.77 24.23
CA ALA A 53 13.74 -8.59 24.56
C ALA A 53 13.24 -7.21 24.10
N GLY A 54 12.08 -7.18 23.45
CA GLY A 54 11.45 -5.94 22.98
C GLY A 54 10.85 -6.11 21.58
N GLU A 55 10.37 -5.00 21.03
CA GLU A 55 9.72 -4.93 19.71
C GLU A 55 10.28 -3.76 18.90
N ALA A 56 10.47 -3.97 17.61
CA ALA A 56 10.74 -2.90 16.65
C ALA A 56 9.51 -2.02 16.49
N THR A 57 9.72 -0.73 16.25
CA THR A 57 8.65 0.22 15.92
C THR A 57 9.02 1.00 14.67
N ALA A 58 8.03 1.30 13.83
CA ALA A 58 8.17 2.14 12.64
C ALA A 58 7.01 3.15 12.56
N ASP A 59 7.32 4.38 12.21
CA ASP A 59 6.30 5.42 12.08
C ASP A 59 5.50 5.28 10.79
N SER A 60 4.24 5.71 10.80
CA SER A 60 3.43 5.81 9.59
C SER A 60 3.93 6.94 8.67
N SER A 61 3.76 6.76 7.38
CA SER A 61 4.24 7.71 6.37
C SER A 61 3.19 7.95 5.29
N VAL A 62 2.95 9.24 4.98
CA VAL A 62 2.07 9.63 3.87
C VAL A 62 2.92 9.98 2.66
N VAL A 63 2.74 9.24 1.57
CA VAL A 63 3.56 9.36 0.37
C VAL A 63 2.73 9.26 -0.92
N PRO A 64 3.25 9.76 -2.06
CA PRO A 64 2.65 9.50 -3.36
C PRO A 64 2.92 8.06 -3.82
N GLU A 65 1.93 7.48 -4.50
CA GLU A 65 1.99 6.16 -5.14
C GLU A 65 1.58 6.29 -6.59
N LEU A 66 2.33 5.66 -7.50
CA LEU A 66 2.01 5.55 -8.91
C LEU A 66 1.68 4.10 -9.25
N ASP A 67 0.53 3.89 -9.90
CA ASP A 67 0.10 2.58 -10.34
C ASP A 67 -0.10 2.53 -11.84
N ILE A 68 0.33 1.43 -12.42
CA ILE A 68 0.20 1.13 -13.85
C ILE A 68 -0.60 -0.16 -13.96
N SER A 69 -1.82 -0.10 -14.50
CA SER A 69 -2.67 -1.26 -14.69
C SER A 69 -2.83 -1.58 -16.18
N TYR A 70 -2.82 -2.87 -16.50
CA TYR A 70 -3.17 -3.40 -17.81
C TYR A 70 -4.39 -4.29 -17.70
N PHE A 71 -5.44 -3.98 -18.45
CA PHE A 71 -6.69 -4.72 -18.48
C PHE A 71 -6.64 -5.78 -19.58
N PHE A 72 -6.73 -7.05 -19.21
CA PHE A 72 -6.85 -8.19 -20.14
C PHE A 72 -8.26 -8.28 -20.71
N ASN A 73 -9.24 -7.88 -19.93
CA ASN A 73 -10.65 -7.71 -20.28
C ASN A 73 -11.28 -6.73 -19.27
N ASP A 74 -12.58 -6.49 -19.39
CA ASP A 74 -13.28 -5.52 -18.54
C ASP A 74 -13.18 -5.83 -17.03
N ASN A 75 -13.09 -7.11 -16.67
CA ASN A 75 -13.12 -7.55 -15.29
C ASN A 75 -11.74 -7.86 -14.70
N ILE A 76 -10.73 -8.17 -15.54
CA ILE A 76 -9.44 -8.66 -15.06
C ILE A 76 -8.33 -7.73 -15.50
N SER A 77 -7.53 -7.28 -14.54
CA SER A 77 -6.31 -6.49 -14.78
C SER A 77 -5.13 -6.99 -13.98
N ALA A 78 -3.93 -6.64 -14.45
CA ALA A 78 -2.71 -6.67 -13.65
C ALA A 78 -2.32 -5.24 -13.32
N GLU A 79 -1.90 -4.98 -12.09
CA GLU A 79 -1.46 -3.66 -11.63
C GLU A 79 -0.06 -3.75 -11.03
N LEU A 80 0.84 -2.90 -11.52
CA LEU A 80 2.14 -2.65 -10.91
C LEU A 80 2.05 -1.39 -10.05
N ILE A 81 2.33 -1.54 -8.76
CA ILE A 81 2.24 -0.51 -7.73
C ILE A 81 3.66 -0.07 -7.38
N LEU A 82 3.92 1.24 -7.41
CA LEU A 82 5.21 1.84 -7.15
C LEU A 82 5.07 3.00 -6.17
N ALA A 83 5.67 2.86 -5.00
CA ALA A 83 5.78 3.92 -4.00
C ALA A 83 7.12 3.81 -3.29
N THR A 84 7.58 4.90 -2.71
CA THR A 84 8.71 4.87 -1.80
C THR A 84 8.36 5.66 -0.55
N SER A 85 8.70 5.11 0.62
CA SER A 85 8.43 5.71 1.92
C SER A 85 9.67 5.70 2.78
N ARG A 86 9.77 6.69 3.69
CA ARG A 86 10.78 6.74 4.73
C ARG A 86 10.12 6.46 6.07
N HIS A 87 10.73 5.59 6.85
CA HIS A 87 10.25 5.24 8.19
C HIS A 87 11.37 5.48 9.20
N ASP A 88 11.06 6.20 10.29
CA ASP A 88 11.91 6.29 11.44
C ASP A 88 11.70 5.04 12.30
N MET A 89 12.80 4.37 12.65
CA MET A 89 12.81 3.06 13.29
C MET A 89 13.26 3.17 14.73
N GLY A 90 12.58 2.46 15.62
CA GLY A 90 12.90 2.41 17.02
C GLY A 90 12.81 1.02 17.63
N TRP A 91 13.20 0.90 18.90
CA TRP A 91 13.07 -0.34 19.67
C TRP A 91 12.48 -0.06 21.05
N GLN A 92 11.45 -0.83 21.44
CA GLN A 92 10.78 -0.72 22.72
C GLN A 92 10.87 -2.05 23.51
N PRO A 93 10.99 -2.06 24.87
CA PRO A 93 11.15 -0.88 25.72
C PRO A 93 12.59 -0.33 25.68
N GLY A 94 12.73 0.96 25.94
CA GLY A 94 14.04 1.61 26.04
C GLY A 94 14.18 2.84 25.14
N GLY A 95 13.27 3.01 24.16
CA GLY A 95 13.29 4.18 23.28
C GLY A 95 14.57 4.29 22.46
N LEU A 96 15.15 3.16 22.03
CA LEU A 96 16.38 3.16 21.23
C LEU A 96 16.07 3.68 19.85
N ASP A 97 16.87 4.63 19.38
CA ASP A 97 16.82 5.18 18.03
C ASP A 97 17.64 4.27 17.09
N LEU A 98 16.96 3.57 16.19
CA LEU A 98 17.57 2.75 15.15
C LEU A 98 17.78 3.52 13.84
N GLY A 99 17.54 4.86 13.88
CA GLY A 99 17.68 5.70 12.72
C GLY A 99 16.49 5.61 11.75
N HIS A 100 16.78 5.68 10.46
CA HIS A 100 15.72 5.59 9.45
C HIS A 100 16.12 4.75 8.26
N VAL A 101 15.10 4.26 7.55
CA VAL A 101 15.25 3.48 6.34
C VAL A 101 14.26 3.93 5.28
N TRP A 102 14.71 3.93 4.03
CA TRP A 102 13.85 4.08 2.87
C TRP A 102 13.43 2.72 2.35
N VAL A 103 12.14 2.59 2.03
CA VAL A 103 11.53 1.35 1.59
C VAL A 103 10.89 1.55 0.21
N LEU A 104 11.20 0.68 -0.74
CA LEU A 104 10.60 0.64 -2.07
C LEU A 104 10.01 -0.77 -2.28
N PRO A 105 8.70 -0.96 -2.11
CA PRO A 105 8.02 -2.24 -2.23
C PRO A 105 7.25 -2.38 -3.56
N PRO A 106 7.89 -2.51 -4.74
CA PRO A 106 7.14 -2.81 -5.96
C PRO A 106 6.25 -4.03 -5.75
N THR A 107 4.97 -3.86 -6.07
CA THR A 107 3.94 -4.87 -5.87
C THR A 107 3.20 -5.12 -7.18
N LEU A 108 3.15 -6.37 -7.61
CA LEU A 108 2.38 -6.78 -8.79
C LEU A 108 1.14 -7.54 -8.34
N THR A 109 -0.05 -6.99 -8.61
CA THR A 109 -1.34 -7.59 -8.25
C THR A 109 -2.13 -7.98 -9.48
N ALA A 110 -2.88 -9.08 -9.37
CA ALA A 110 -4.01 -9.39 -10.25
C ALA A 110 -5.29 -8.89 -9.59
N GLN A 111 -6.10 -8.16 -10.33
CA GLN A 111 -7.35 -7.55 -9.84
C GLN A 111 -8.56 -8.11 -10.58
N TYR A 112 -9.67 -8.23 -9.85
CA TYR A 112 -10.98 -8.54 -10.40
C TYR A 112 -11.96 -7.39 -10.10
N HIS A 113 -12.49 -6.77 -11.16
CA HIS A 113 -13.47 -5.68 -11.13
C HIS A 113 -14.88 -6.25 -11.26
N PHE A 114 -15.74 -6.02 -10.28
CA PHE A 114 -17.09 -6.65 -10.21
C PHE A 114 -18.09 -6.00 -11.16
N THR A 115 -18.01 -4.68 -11.33
CA THR A 115 -19.00 -3.91 -12.12
C THR A 115 -18.32 -2.91 -13.06
N PRO A 116 -17.50 -3.39 -14.03
CA PRO A 116 -16.69 -2.52 -14.87
C PRO A 116 -17.51 -1.56 -15.76
N GLY A 117 -18.76 -1.92 -16.10
CA GLY A 117 -19.66 -1.07 -16.89
C GLY A 117 -20.36 0.05 -16.11
N ASN A 118 -20.28 0.05 -14.77
CA ASN A 118 -20.95 1.03 -13.92
C ASN A 118 -20.04 2.20 -13.56
N SER A 119 -20.65 3.33 -13.12
CA SER A 119 -19.89 4.47 -12.58
C SER A 119 -19.09 4.09 -11.33
N LEU A 120 -19.63 3.17 -10.51
CA LEU A 120 -18.95 2.64 -9.35
C LEU A 120 -18.49 1.22 -9.65
N SER A 121 -17.17 1.00 -9.65
CA SER A 121 -16.54 -0.27 -9.96
C SER A 121 -15.67 -0.74 -8.80
N PRO A 122 -16.22 -1.50 -7.84
CA PRO A 122 -15.42 -2.12 -6.80
C PRO A 122 -14.55 -3.23 -7.37
N TYR A 123 -13.39 -3.44 -6.75
CA TYR A 123 -12.46 -4.49 -7.12
C TYR A 123 -11.78 -5.10 -5.90
N VAL A 124 -11.25 -6.30 -6.11
CA VAL A 124 -10.34 -6.98 -5.18
C VAL A 124 -9.10 -7.42 -5.93
N GLY A 125 -8.00 -7.54 -5.22
CA GLY A 125 -6.72 -7.97 -5.82
C GLY A 125 -5.90 -8.80 -4.85
N ALA A 126 -5.01 -9.59 -5.43
CA ALA A 126 -3.97 -10.30 -4.71
C ALA A 126 -2.70 -10.31 -5.56
N GLY A 127 -1.54 -10.30 -4.89
CA GLY A 127 -0.29 -10.18 -5.62
C GLY A 127 0.95 -10.49 -4.81
N LEU A 128 2.08 -10.34 -5.50
CA LEU A 128 3.41 -10.52 -4.95
C LEU A 128 4.07 -9.16 -4.77
N ASN A 129 4.79 -9.05 -3.69
CA ASN A 129 5.59 -7.89 -3.33
C ASN A 129 7.06 -8.30 -3.26
N TYR A 130 7.96 -7.41 -3.69
CA TYR A 130 9.39 -7.52 -3.38
C TYR A 130 9.86 -6.19 -2.82
N THR A 131 10.38 -6.19 -1.61
CA THR A 131 10.73 -4.97 -0.90
C THR A 131 12.23 -4.75 -0.91
N PHE A 132 12.64 -3.55 -1.34
CA PHE A 132 14.01 -3.06 -1.27
C PHE A 132 14.16 -2.09 -0.10
N PHE A 133 15.20 -2.30 0.71
CA PHE A 133 15.60 -1.37 1.76
C PHE A 133 16.84 -0.61 1.33
N TYR A 134 16.83 0.72 1.39
CA TYR A 134 17.94 1.55 0.94
C TYR A 134 18.09 2.83 1.79
N ASN A 135 19.19 3.55 1.61
CA ASN A 135 19.50 4.77 2.37
C ASN A 135 19.29 4.62 3.88
N VAL A 136 19.82 3.53 4.44
CA VAL A 136 19.73 3.25 5.88
C VAL A 136 20.64 4.21 6.64
N ASP A 137 20.08 4.97 7.57
CA ASP A 137 20.82 5.71 8.60
C ASP A 137 20.76 4.89 9.89
N PRO A 138 21.90 4.45 10.45
CA PRO A 138 21.91 3.56 11.60
C PRO A 138 21.65 4.25 12.94
N GLY A 139 21.36 5.57 12.96
CA GLY A 139 21.09 6.34 14.19
C GLY A 139 22.23 6.26 15.18
N ALA A 140 21.96 5.72 16.36
CA ALA A 140 22.96 5.60 17.43
C ALA A 140 23.94 4.42 17.28
N TYR A 141 23.79 3.60 16.23
CA TYR A 141 24.57 2.38 16.02
C TYR A 141 25.63 2.54 14.93
N SER A 142 26.64 1.65 14.93
CA SER A 142 27.68 1.68 13.91
C SER A 142 27.21 1.18 12.54
N SER A 143 26.21 0.27 12.55
CA SER A 143 25.56 -0.23 11.32
C SER A 143 24.21 -0.87 11.65
N VAL A 144 23.24 -0.66 10.78
CA VAL A 144 21.97 -1.36 10.73
C VAL A 144 21.75 -1.81 9.29
N LYS A 145 21.38 -3.07 9.11
CA LYS A 145 21.12 -3.65 7.80
C LYS A 145 19.78 -4.38 7.82
N TYR A 146 18.99 -4.13 6.79
CA TYR A 146 17.72 -4.81 6.50
C TYR A 146 17.93 -5.68 5.27
N ASP A 147 17.43 -6.90 5.31
CA ASP A 147 17.50 -7.78 4.16
C ASP A 147 16.26 -7.60 3.27
N ASP A 148 16.49 -7.46 1.97
CA ASP A 148 15.41 -7.39 0.98
C ASP A 148 14.62 -8.69 0.97
N GLY A 149 13.30 -8.61 0.74
CA GLY A 149 12.45 -9.80 0.87
C GLY A 149 11.26 -9.83 -0.06
N PHE A 150 10.74 -11.05 -0.26
CA PHE A 150 9.47 -11.28 -0.90
C PHE A 150 8.34 -11.24 0.11
N GLY A 151 7.22 -10.69 -0.33
CA GLY A 151 5.97 -10.68 0.40
C GLY A 151 4.79 -10.95 -0.52
N TYR A 152 3.60 -10.88 0.04
CA TYR A 152 2.36 -10.92 -0.73
C TYR A 152 1.43 -9.80 -0.27
N ALA A 153 0.49 -9.44 -1.13
CA ALA A 153 -0.46 -8.37 -0.88
C ALA A 153 -1.88 -8.81 -1.16
N LEU A 154 -2.80 -8.34 -0.33
CA LEU A 154 -4.24 -8.37 -0.59
C LEU A 154 -4.73 -6.94 -0.72
N GLN A 155 -5.65 -6.71 -1.64
CA GLN A 155 -6.13 -5.38 -2.02
C GLN A 155 -7.64 -5.39 -2.18
N ALA A 156 -8.28 -4.30 -1.78
CA ALA A 156 -9.66 -4.01 -2.10
C ALA A 156 -9.82 -2.52 -2.35
N GLY A 157 -10.58 -2.16 -3.37
CA GLY A 157 -10.77 -0.76 -3.71
C GLY A 157 -12.01 -0.52 -4.55
N VAL A 158 -12.19 0.74 -4.90
CA VAL A 158 -13.30 1.18 -5.73
C VAL A 158 -12.85 2.32 -6.64
N ASP A 159 -13.19 2.20 -7.93
CA ASP A 159 -13.08 3.26 -8.90
C ASP A 159 -14.45 3.94 -9.07
N TYR A 160 -14.50 5.26 -8.98
CA TYR A 160 -15.66 6.06 -9.32
C TYR A 160 -15.37 6.82 -10.61
N LYS A 161 -15.98 6.40 -11.71
CA LYS A 161 -15.80 6.98 -13.03
C LYS A 161 -16.47 8.36 -13.12
N LEU A 162 -15.68 9.36 -13.47
CA LEU A 162 -16.14 10.73 -13.73
C LEU A 162 -16.57 10.88 -15.19
N ASP A 163 -15.81 10.27 -16.09
CA ASP A 163 -16.09 10.18 -17.53
C ASP A 163 -15.49 8.89 -18.13
N ILE A 164 -15.29 8.83 -19.45
CA ILE A 164 -14.74 7.66 -20.15
C ILE A 164 -13.26 7.42 -19.85
N HIS A 165 -12.53 8.40 -19.34
CA HIS A 165 -11.10 8.31 -19.08
C HIS A 165 -10.77 8.51 -17.60
N TRP A 166 -11.38 9.50 -16.94
CA TRP A 166 -11.03 9.92 -15.59
C TRP A 166 -11.85 9.19 -14.51
N MET A 167 -11.19 8.88 -13.42
CA MET A 167 -11.82 8.26 -12.26
C MET A 167 -11.20 8.75 -10.95
N LEU A 168 -12.00 8.73 -9.89
CA LEU A 168 -11.52 8.78 -8.52
C LEU A 168 -11.33 7.34 -8.02
N ASN A 169 -10.32 7.14 -7.19
CA ASN A 169 -10.01 5.84 -6.62
C ASN A 169 -9.88 5.94 -5.10
N ALA A 170 -10.42 4.94 -4.42
CA ALA A 170 -10.16 4.66 -3.01
C ALA A 170 -9.71 3.20 -2.88
N ASP A 171 -8.68 2.95 -2.10
CA ASP A 171 -8.00 1.67 -2.02
C ASP A 171 -7.51 1.36 -0.61
N VAL A 172 -7.55 0.10 -0.24
CA VAL A 172 -6.91 -0.44 0.96
C VAL A 172 -6.13 -1.69 0.60
N LYS A 173 -4.88 -1.75 1.06
CA LYS A 173 -4.00 -2.90 0.89
C LYS A 173 -3.51 -3.41 2.25
N LYS A 174 -3.37 -4.71 2.36
CA LYS A 174 -2.60 -5.37 3.41
C LYS A 174 -1.42 -6.06 2.73
N ILE A 175 -0.22 -5.64 3.09
CA ILE A 175 1.02 -6.27 2.63
C ILE A 175 1.51 -7.17 3.77
N PHE A 176 2.00 -8.34 3.45
CA PHE A 176 2.61 -9.29 4.38
C PHE A 176 4.08 -9.38 4.00
N LEU A 177 4.94 -8.84 4.87
CA LEU A 177 6.36 -8.68 4.62
C LEU A 177 7.16 -8.98 5.89
N ASN A 178 8.11 -9.89 5.76
CA ASN A 178 9.09 -10.21 6.79
C ASN A 178 10.49 -9.76 6.34
N THR A 179 11.30 -9.26 7.28
CA THR A 179 12.70 -8.87 7.03
C THR A 179 13.59 -9.22 8.22
N ASP A 180 14.81 -9.67 7.92
CA ASP A 180 15.86 -9.84 8.89
C ASP A 180 16.62 -8.52 9.11
N VAL A 181 16.73 -8.11 10.36
CA VAL A 181 17.46 -6.91 10.78
C VAL A 181 18.74 -7.30 11.50
N ASN A 182 19.87 -6.78 11.03
CA ASN A 182 21.19 -7.02 11.61
C ASN A 182 21.80 -5.70 12.08
N VAL A 183 22.09 -5.61 13.39
CA VAL A 183 22.70 -4.44 14.03
C VAL A 183 24.16 -4.74 14.39
N ASN A 184 25.06 -3.77 14.15
CA ASN A 184 26.49 -3.85 14.47
C ASN A 184 27.16 -5.13 13.92
N GLY A 185 26.87 -5.47 12.65
CA GLY A 185 27.47 -6.63 12.00
C GLY A 185 27.00 -7.98 12.54
N GLY A 186 25.77 -8.05 13.07
CA GLY A 186 25.18 -9.29 13.59
C GLY A 186 25.34 -9.49 15.11
N ALA A 187 25.82 -8.47 15.83
CA ALA A 187 25.87 -8.53 17.30
C ALA A 187 24.45 -8.61 17.91
N VAL A 188 23.47 -8.01 17.24
CA VAL A 188 22.04 -8.15 17.53
C VAL A 188 21.33 -8.46 16.21
N THR A 189 20.47 -9.48 16.24
CA THR A 189 19.62 -9.87 15.11
C THR A 189 18.17 -9.90 15.53
N ALA A 190 17.28 -9.48 14.64
CA ALA A 190 15.84 -9.55 14.82
C ALA A 190 15.18 -9.94 13.50
N ASP A 191 14.17 -10.79 13.59
CA ASP A 191 13.21 -11.12 12.55
C ASP A 191 11.99 -10.22 12.78
N VAL A 192 11.62 -9.41 11.78
CA VAL A 192 10.61 -8.35 11.89
C VAL A 192 9.54 -8.53 10.82
N ASP A 193 8.31 -8.79 11.26
CA ASP A 193 7.13 -8.67 10.43
C ASP A 193 6.67 -7.21 10.41
N LEU A 194 6.62 -6.58 9.25
CA LEU A 194 6.21 -5.19 9.09
C LEU A 194 4.74 -5.01 8.74
N ASP A 195 4.16 -5.97 8.10
CA ASP A 195 2.74 -6.16 7.75
C ASP A 195 1.90 -4.88 7.66
N PRO A 196 2.26 -3.88 6.82
CA PRO A 196 1.57 -2.60 6.81
C PRO A 196 0.15 -2.68 6.26
N TRP A 197 -0.72 -1.85 6.84
CA TRP A 197 -1.93 -1.39 6.16
C TRP A 197 -1.58 -0.16 5.33
N VAL A 198 -2.03 -0.15 4.08
CA VAL A 198 -1.88 0.97 3.16
C VAL A 198 -3.27 1.42 2.74
N ILE A 199 -3.60 2.69 3.01
CA ILE A 199 -4.89 3.29 2.64
C ILE A 199 -4.61 4.42 1.67
N GLY A 200 -5.24 4.41 0.51
CA GLY A 200 -4.99 5.36 -0.57
C GLY A 200 -6.25 6.03 -1.10
N LEU A 201 -6.07 7.28 -1.51
CA LEU A 201 -7.05 8.04 -2.29
C LEU A 201 -6.34 8.69 -3.47
N GLY A 202 -6.96 8.71 -4.64
CA GLY A 202 -6.31 9.27 -5.81
C GLY A 202 -7.21 9.45 -7.02
N ILE A 203 -6.56 9.75 -8.11
CA ILE A 203 -7.16 9.91 -9.43
C ILE A 203 -6.53 8.91 -10.39
N GLY A 204 -7.33 8.43 -11.35
CA GLY A 204 -6.89 7.55 -12.42
C GLY A 204 -7.27 8.07 -13.79
N TYR A 205 -6.49 7.68 -14.77
CA TYR A 205 -6.75 7.95 -16.17
C TYR A 205 -6.60 6.65 -16.97
N ARG A 206 -7.61 6.31 -17.75
CA ARG A 206 -7.65 5.13 -18.61
C ARG A 206 -7.54 5.55 -20.08
N PHE A 207 -6.57 4.95 -20.79
CA PHE A 207 -6.25 5.25 -22.21
C PHE A 207 -7.05 4.36 -23.15
#